data_5569dc31c6ecf451b5f63e3501c91b4e
#
_entry.id   5569dc31c6ecf451b5f63e3501c91b4e
#
_cell.length_a   1.000
_cell.length_b   1.000
_cell.length_c   1.000
_cell.angle_alpha   90.00
_cell.angle_beta   90.00
_cell.angle_gamma   90.00
#
_symmetry.space_group_name_H-M   'P 1'
#
loop_
_entity.id
_entity.type
_entity.pdbx_description
1 polymer ?
#
loop_
_entity_poly.entity_id
_entity_poly.type
_entity_poly.pdbx_seq_one_letter_code
_entity_poly.pdbx_strand_id
1 'polypeptide(L)'
;MLPGNWWHNVPMSVAYQISLEPSPAFAFSWRDIEQGVSITLLEEFSAYSGIALKDLLEVVIPSRTLKHRRQRNEPLSEEESDRLFRVVRMYELAVKVYGDREDGRNWLLSRMHRFDDRTALSMLRTQAGERAVEESLVQIDEGMFV
;
A
#
# COMPACT_ATOMS: atom_id res chain seq x y z
N MET A 1 4.12 11.14 20.48
CA MET A 1 3.85 11.05 19.05
C MET A 1 3.86 9.60 18.61
N LEU A 2 2.83 9.17 17.95
CA LEU A 2 2.71 7.79 17.52
C LEU A 2 3.59 7.56 16.29
N PRO A 3 4.46 6.54 16.31
CA PRO A 3 5.16 6.12 15.12
C PRO A 3 4.12 5.76 14.07
N GLY A 4 4.37 6.10 12.84
CA GLY A 4 3.47 5.75 11.75
C GLY A 4 2.38 6.75 11.44
N ASN A 5 2.36 7.91 12.07
CA ASN A 5 1.44 8.99 11.69
C ASN A 5 1.83 9.65 10.36
N TRP A 6 2.30 8.84 9.44
CA TRP A 6 2.79 9.27 8.14
C TRP A 6 1.71 9.90 7.26
N TRP A 7 0.47 9.55 7.48
CA TRP A 7 -0.66 10.11 6.71
C TRP A 7 -0.93 11.58 7.04
N HIS A 8 -0.41 12.09 8.14
CA HIS A 8 -0.57 13.51 8.48
C HIS A 8 0.16 14.44 7.51
N ASN A 9 1.16 13.92 6.82
CA ASN A 9 1.95 14.69 5.86
C ASN A 9 1.43 14.54 4.44
N VAL A 10 0.34 13.83 4.25
CA VAL A 10 -0.24 13.60 2.94
C VAL A 10 -1.24 14.71 2.64
N PRO A 11 -1.09 15.41 1.51
CA PRO A 11 -2.07 16.41 1.11
C PRO A 11 -3.36 15.71 0.67
N MET A 12 -4.26 15.53 1.61
CA MET A 12 -5.54 14.89 1.40
C MET A 12 -6.64 15.86 1.77
N SER A 13 -7.83 15.66 1.20
CA SER A 13 -8.98 16.42 1.63
C SER A 13 -9.24 16.14 3.12
N VAL A 14 -9.88 17.07 3.80
CA VAL A 14 -10.17 16.95 5.24
C VAL A 14 -10.93 15.65 5.55
N ALA A 15 -11.73 15.16 4.62
CA ALA A 15 -12.47 13.91 4.80
C ALA A 15 -11.57 12.71 5.04
N TYR A 16 -10.36 12.73 4.49
CA TYR A 16 -9.39 11.64 4.64
C TYR A 16 -8.52 11.77 5.88
N GLN A 17 -8.45 12.93 6.46
CA GLN A 17 -7.67 13.14 7.67
C GLN A 17 -8.35 12.55 8.90
N ILE A 18 -9.61 12.23 8.75
CA ILE A 18 -10.42 11.76 9.86
C ILE A 18 -10.38 10.24 9.86
N SER A 19 -9.77 9.66 10.86
CA SER A 19 -9.89 8.25 11.21
C SER A 19 -9.19 7.21 10.32
N LEU A 20 -8.17 7.59 9.55
CA LEU A 20 -7.29 6.61 8.93
C LEU A 20 -6.17 6.25 9.89
N GLU A 21 -6.46 5.34 10.79
CA GLU A 21 -5.40 4.76 11.61
C GLU A 21 -5.02 3.42 11.01
N PRO A 22 -3.77 3.27 10.55
CA PRO A 22 -3.33 1.98 10.06
C PRO A 22 -3.35 0.96 11.19
N SER A 23 -3.53 -0.29 10.83
CA SER A 23 -3.36 -1.35 11.80
C SER A 23 -2.00 -1.20 12.49
N PRO A 24 -1.94 -1.29 13.83
CA PRO A 24 -0.66 -1.16 14.55
C PRO A 24 0.43 -2.09 14.02
N ALA A 25 0.04 -3.24 13.48
CA ALA A 25 0.98 -4.21 12.93
C ALA A 25 1.75 -3.68 11.70
N PHE A 26 1.19 -2.70 11.01
CA PHE A 26 1.77 -2.16 9.78
C PHE A 26 2.10 -0.68 9.89
N ALA A 27 2.09 -0.14 11.10
CA ALA A 27 2.47 1.24 11.35
C ALA A 27 3.99 1.32 11.49
N PHE A 28 4.67 1.54 10.38
CA PHE A 28 6.12 1.74 10.40
C PHE A 28 6.49 3.14 9.93
N SER A 29 7.59 3.64 10.49
CA SER A 29 8.05 5.01 10.30
C SER A 29 9.04 5.11 9.12
N TRP A 30 9.44 6.34 8.79
CA TRP A 30 10.50 6.54 7.80
C TRP A 30 11.83 5.90 8.24
N ARG A 31 12.07 5.80 9.55
CA ARG A 31 13.27 5.13 10.06
C ARG A 31 13.24 3.63 9.78
N ASP A 32 12.07 3.02 9.92
CA ASP A 32 11.91 1.59 9.61
C ASP A 32 12.14 1.35 8.13
N ILE A 33 11.69 2.27 7.28
CA ILE A 33 11.90 2.18 5.83
C ILE A 33 13.39 2.27 5.50
N GLU A 34 14.10 3.21 6.08
CA GLU A 34 15.55 3.36 5.86
C GLU A 34 16.34 2.13 6.29
N GLN A 35 15.95 1.51 7.38
CA GLN A 35 16.60 0.30 7.90
C GLN A 35 16.20 -0.96 7.12
N GLY A 36 15.08 -0.91 6.44
CA GLY A 36 14.50 -2.06 5.78
C GLY A 36 13.59 -2.86 6.71
N VAL A 37 12.34 -3.05 6.30
CA VAL A 37 11.38 -3.83 7.10
C VAL A 37 11.58 -5.33 6.86
N SER A 38 11.14 -6.13 7.83
CA SER A 38 11.26 -7.58 7.75
C SER A 38 10.42 -8.17 6.62
N ILE A 39 10.93 -9.21 5.98
CA ILE A 39 10.16 -10.01 5.01
C ILE A 39 8.89 -10.57 5.66
N THR A 40 8.93 -10.91 6.94
CA THR A 40 7.78 -11.39 7.69
C THR A 40 6.63 -10.37 7.64
N LEU A 41 6.93 -9.08 7.66
CA LEU A 41 5.91 -8.04 7.58
C LEU A 41 5.16 -8.09 6.25
N LEU A 42 5.87 -8.35 5.15
CA LEU A 42 5.25 -8.53 3.83
C LEU A 42 4.27 -9.72 3.83
N GLU A 43 4.69 -10.84 4.42
CA GLU A 43 3.85 -12.04 4.52
C GLU A 43 2.63 -11.81 5.42
N GLU A 44 2.83 -11.14 6.54
CA GLU A 44 1.74 -10.79 7.45
C GLU A 44 0.74 -9.85 6.79
N PHE A 45 1.22 -8.90 6.01
CA PHE A 45 0.34 -7.99 5.27
C PHE A 45 -0.47 -8.74 4.21
N SER A 46 0.14 -9.69 3.51
CA SER A 46 -0.59 -10.55 2.56
C SER A 46 -1.74 -11.26 3.27
N ALA A 47 -1.49 -11.86 4.42
CA ALA A 47 -2.52 -12.56 5.19
C ALA A 47 -3.60 -11.59 5.69
N TYR A 48 -3.21 -10.44 6.19
CA TYR A 48 -4.13 -9.44 6.74
C TYR A 48 -5.03 -8.84 5.65
N SER A 49 -4.45 -8.43 4.53
CA SER A 49 -5.18 -7.74 3.46
C SER A 49 -5.98 -8.68 2.56
N GLY A 50 -5.61 -9.95 2.53
CA GLY A 50 -6.16 -10.89 1.57
C GLY A 50 -5.60 -10.73 0.15
N ILE A 51 -4.61 -9.85 -0.04
CA ILE A 51 -3.91 -9.71 -1.32
C ILE A 51 -2.90 -10.85 -1.41
N ALA A 52 -3.00 -11.64 -2.47
CA ALA A 52 -2.10 -12.78 -2.65
C ALA A 52 -0.64 -12.31 -2.69
N LEU A 53 0.25 -13.09 -2.08
CA LEU A 53 1.67 -12.75 -2.02
C LEU A 53 2.24 -12.53 -3.42
N LYS A 54 1.85 -13.34 -4.40
CA LYS A 54 2.31 -13.17 -5.79
C LYS A 54 1.99 -11.80 -6.36
N ASP A 55 0.84 -11.23 -6.01
CA ASP A 55 0.43 -9.91 -6.49
C ASP A 55 1.25 -8.82 -5.81
N LEU A 56 1.54 -8.97 -4.51
CA LEU A 56 2.41 -8.06 -3.78
C LEU A 56 3.83 -8.10 -4.33
N LEU A 57 4.32 -9.28 -4.71
CA LEU A 57 5.67 -9.43 -5.24
C LEU A 57 5.87 -8.71 -6.56
N GLU A 58 4.83 -8.59 -7.37
CA GLU A 58 4.92 -7.83 -8.63
C GLU A 58 5.17 -6.34 -8.40
N VAL A 59 4.78 -5.83 -7.24
CA VAL A 59 4.88 -4.40 -6.89
C VAL A 59 6.06 -4.13 -5.97
N VAL A 60 6.25 -4.94 -4.95
CA VAL A 60 7.20 -4.67 -3.86
C VAL A 60 8.61 -5.18 -4.17
N ILE A 61 8.72 -6.44 -4.54
CA ILE A 61 10.01 -7.10 -4.72
C ILE A 61 9.86 -8.30 -5.66
N PRO A 62 10.73 -8.46 -6.66
CA PRO A 62 10.69 -9.65 -7.51
C PRO A 62 10.89 -10.93 -6.70
N SER A 63 10.18 -12.00 -7.08
CA SER A 63 10.26 -13.30 -6.41
C SER A 63 11.68 -13.80 -6.24
N ARG A 64 12.50 -13.63 -7.27
CA ARG A 64 13.90 -14.05 -7.25
C ARG A 64 14.70 -13.31 -6.21
N THR A 65 14.51 -12.00 -6.12
CA THR A 65 15.19 -11.17 -5.15
C THR A 65 14.75 -11.53 -3.73
N LEU A 66 13.45 -11.77 -3.53
CA LEU A 66 12.92 -12.20 -2.23
C LEU A 66 13.58 -13.50 -1.79
N LYS A 67 13.73 -14.47 -2.70
CA LYS A 67 14.39 -15.74 -2.40
C LYS A 67 15.82 -15.51 -1.92
N HIS A 68 16.57 -14.63 -2.58
CA HIS A 68 17.94 -14.30 -2.16
C HIS A 68 17.98 -13.64 -0.79
N ARG A 69 17.06 -12.73 -0.51
CA ARG A 69 16.95 -12.08 0.80
C ARG A 69 16.72 -13.10 1.91
N ARG A 70 15.79 -14.04 1.68
CA ARG A 70 15.50 -15.12 2.64
C ARG A 70 16.72 -15.99 2.91
N GLN A 71 17.43 -16.38 1.87
CA GLN A 71 18.62 -17.23 2.00
C GLN A 71 19.72 -16.55 2.81
N ARG A 72 19.82 -15.23 2.73
CA ARG A 72 20.82 -14.44 3.43
C ARG A 72 20.33 -13.87 4.75
N ASN A 73 19.09 -14.13 5.10
CA ASN A 73 18.48 -13.59 6.31
C ASN A 73 18.49 -12.05 6.33
N GLU A 74 18.28 -11.45 5.17
CA GLU A 74 18.28 -9.99 5.00
C GLU A 74 16.87 -9.43 5.01
N PRO A 75 16.67 -8.21 5.55
CA PRO A 75 15.38 -7.54 5.41
C PRO A 75 15.18 -7.04 3.98
N LEU A 76 13.99 -6.47 3.71
CA LEU A 76 13.75 -5.74 2.48
C LEU A 76 14.70 -4.53 2.40
N SER A 77 15.06 -4.13 1.20
CA SER A 77 15.82 -2.90 1.01
C SER A 77 14.98 -1.68 1.36
N GLU A 78 15.60 -0.51 1.41
CA GLU A 78 14.90 0.75 1.61
C GLU A 78 13.84 0.96 0.52
N GLU A 79 14.19 0.75 -0.74
CA GLU A 79 13.25 0.91 -1.86
C GLU A 79 12.11 -0.09 -1.81
N GLU A 80 12.39 -1.33 -1.48
CA GLU A 80 11.38 -2.38 -1.34
C GLU A 80 10.46 -2.07 -0.18
N SER A 81 11.01 -1.61 0.93
CA SER A 81 10.25 -1.21 2.11
C SER A 81 9.34 -0.02 1.80
N ASP A 82 9.81 0.94 1.01
CA ASP A 82 9.04 2.09 0.60
C ASP A 82 7.86 1.68 -0.29
N ARG A 83 8.08 0.73 -1.19
CA ARG A 83 6.99 0.21 -2.02
C ARG A 83 5.94 -0.54 -1.19
N LEU A 84 6.37 -1.32 -0.22
CA LEU A 84 5.42 -1.96 0.71
C LEU A 84 4.62 -0.93 1.50
N PHE A 85 5.28 0.10 1.97
CA PHE A 85 4.63 1.20 2.69
C PHE A 85 3.54 1.85 1.82
N ARG A 86 3.82 2.10 0.54
CA ARG A 86 2.83 2.63 -0.39
C ARG A 86 1.61 1.71 -0.53
N VAL A 87 1.85 0.43 -0.65
CA VAL A 87 0.77 -0.56 -0.78
C VAL A 87 -0.09 -0.57 0.47
N VAL A 88 0.52 -0.62 1.64
CA VAL A 88 -0.21 -0.59 2.92
C VAL A 88 -1.06 0.67 3.01
N ARG A 89 -0.48 1.81 2.71
CA ARG A 89 -1.15 3.11 2.77
C ARG A 89 -2.38 3.16 1.85
N MET A 90 -2.21 2.73 0.60
CA MET A 90 -3.32 2.76 -0.37
C MET A 90 -4.38 1.71 -0.06
N TYR A 91 -3.98 0.56 0.47
CA TYR A 91 -4.95 -0.44 0.93
C TYR A 91 -5.83 0.14 2.06
N GLU A 92 -5.23 0.74 3.06
CA GLU A 92 -5.97 1.33 4.16
C GLU A 92 -6.92 2.45 3.67
N LEU A 93 -6.45 3.25 2.71
CA LEU A 93 -7.29 4.28 2.11
C LEU A 93 -8.47 3.69 1.34
N ALA A 94 -8.24 2.65 0.55
CA ALA A 94 -9.30 1.96 -0.18
C ALA A 94 -10.33 1.35 0.77
N VAL A 95 -9.89 0.72 1.84
CA VAL A 95 -10.77 0.18 2.88
C VAL A 95 -11.61 1.29 3.50
N LYS A 96 -11.00 2.43 3.77
CA LYS A 96 -11.70 3.59 4.32
C LYS A 96 -12.79 4.08 3.37
N VAL A 97 -12.45 4.25 2.10
CA VAL A 97 -13.36 4.78 1.09
C VAL A 97 -14.57 3.85 0.88
N TYR A 98 -14.31 2.56 0.81
CA TYR A 98 -15.38 1.57 0.57
C TYR A 98 -16.07 1.11 1.85
N GLY A 99 -15.49 1.38 3.03
CA GLY A 99 -16.05 0.97 4.30
C GLY A 99 -15.98 -0.52 4.57
N ASP A 100 -15.27 -1.28 3.75
CA ASP A 100 -15.16 -2.73 3.84
C ASP A 100 -13.82 -3.20 3.28
N ARG A 101 -13.21 -4.16 3.97
CA ARG A 101 -11.87 -4.66 3.61
C ARG A 101 -11.87 -5.42 2.29
N GLU A 102 -12.89 -6.22 2.06
CA GLU A 102 -13.00 -7.01 0.83
C GLU A 102 -13.21 -6.09 -0.38
N ASP A 103 -14.09 -5.12 -0.25
CA ASP A 103 -14.36 -4.16 -1.33
C ASP A 103 -13.14 -3.31 -1.64
N GLY A 104 -12.44 -2.83 -0.61
CA GLY A 104 -11.21 -2.08 -0.79
C GLY A 104 -10.13 -2.89 -1.49
N ARG A 105 -9.93 -4.13 -1.06
CA ARG A 105 -9.01 -5.04 -1.73
C ARG A 105 -9.40 -5.27 -3.18
N ASN A 106 -10.67 -5.57 -3.44
CA ASN A 106 -11.16 -5.86 -4.79
C ASN A 106 -10.96 -4.67 -5.71
N TRP A 107 -11.15 -3.47 -5.22
CA TRP A 107 -10.88 -2.27 -6.00
C TRP A 107 -9.41 -2.19 -6.42
N LEU A 108 -8.49 -2.44 -5.47
CA LEU A 108 -7.05 -2.42 -5.77
C LEU A 108 -6.65 -3.47 -6.80
N LEU A 109 -7.34 -4.59 -6.83
CA LEU A 109 -7.03 -5.71 -7.72
C LEU A 109 -7.79 -5.65 -9.05
N SER A 110 -8.71 -4.71 -9.21
CA SER A 110 -9.47 -4.56 -10.44
C SER A 110 -8.69 -3.79 -11.49
N ARG A 111 -8.81 -4.24 -12.75
CA ARG A 111 -8.27 -3.50 -13.89
C ARG A 111 -9.18 -2.34 -14.21
N MET A 112 -8.61 -1.19 -14.47
CA MET A 112 -9.39 0.03 -14.71
C MET A 112 -8.90 0.75 -15.94
N HIS A 113 -9.87 1.21 -16.72
CA HIS A 113 -9.58 1.95 -17.94
C HIS A 113 -8.73 3.19 -17.66
N ARG A 114 -9.01 3.89 -16.55
CA ARG A 114 -8.22 5.07 -16.14
C ARG A 114 -6.73 4.80 -15.89
N PHE A 115 -6.37 3.53 -15.72
CA PHE A 115 -4.98 3.10 -15.52
C PHE A 115 -4.49 2.26 -16.70
N ASP A 116 -5.03 2.50 -17.89
CA ASP A 116 -4.68 1.76 -19.11
C ASP A 116 -4.86 0.26 -18.95
N ASP A 117 -5.99 -0.14 -18.37
CA ASP A 117 -6.37 -1.53 -18.09
C ASP A 117 -5.41 -2.27 -17.13
N ARG A 118 -4.70 -1.51 -16.32
CA ARG A 118 -3.88 -2.06 -15.23
C ARG A 118 -4.64 -1.96 -13.91
N THR A 119 -4.21 -2.75 -12.93
CA THR A 119 -4.77 -2.69 -11.57
C THR A 119 -4.22 -1.47 -10.84
N ALA A 120 -5.01 -0.93 -9.91
CA ALA A 120 -4.52 0.13 -9.02
C ALA A 120 -3.29 -0.34 -8.25
N LEU A 121 -3.28 -1.61 -7.81
CA LEU A 121 -2.12 -2.17 -7.10
C LEU A 121 -0.84 -2.05 -7.94
N SER A 122 -0.90 -2.36 -9.24
CA SER A 122 0.28 -2.30 -10.11
C SER A 122 0.82 -0.88 -10.26
N MET A 123 -0.02 0.13 -10.08
CA MET A 123 0.39 1.53 -10.15
C MET A 123 1.29 1.94 -8.99
N LEU A 124 1.28 1.19 -7.90
CA LEU A 124 1.99 1.55 -6.66
C LEU A 124 3.49 1.26 -6.73
N ARG A 125 3.99 0.79 -7.86
CA ARG A 125 5.43 0.61 -8.07
C ARG A 125 6.18 1.92 -8.05
N THR A 126 5.51 3.02 -8.37
CA THR A 126 6.11 4.36 -8.42
C THR A 126 5.32 5.33 -7.57
N GLN A 127 5.98 6.39 -7.15
CA GLN A 127 5.33 7.47 -6.40
C GLN A 127 4.28 8.19 -7.25
N ALA A 128 4.55 8.39 -8.53
CA ALA A 128 3.59 9.01 -9.44
C ALA A 128 2.32 8.14 -9.57
N GLY A 129 2.49 6.82 -9.66
CA GLY A 129 1.36 5.89 -9.68
C GLY A 129 0.56 5.91 -8.39
N GLU A 130 1.22 5.97 -7.25
CA GLU A 130 0.55 6.12 -5.96
C GLU A 130 -0.34 7.37 -5.93
N ARG A 131 0.19 8.47 -6.44
CA ARG A 131 -0.57 9.73 -6.49
C ARG A 131 -1.83 9.59 -7.35
N ALA A 132 -1.72 8.94 -8.49
CA ALA A 132 -2.88 8.69 -9.36
C ALA A 132 -3.94 7.80 -8.68
N VAL A 133 -3.51 6.79 -7.94
CA VAL A 133 -4.41 5.92 -7.17
C VAL A 133 -5.10 6.71 -6.05
N GLU A 134 -4.34 7.49 -5.32
CA GLU A 134 -4.88 8.32 -4.24
C GLU A 134 -5.93 9.30 -4.77
N GLU A 135 -5.64 9.99 -5.86
CA GLU A 135 -6.59 10.91 -6.50
C GLU A 135 -7.89 10.21 -6.89
N SER A 136 -7.78 8.99 -7.44
CA SER A 136 -8.97 8.21 -7.81
C SER A 136 -9.82 7.86 -6.60
N LEU A 137 -9.19 7.44 -5.50
CA LEU A 137 -9.91 7.12 -4.26
C LEU A 137 -10.57 8.35 -3.65
N VAL A 138 -9.88 9.49 -3.68
CA VAL A 138 -10.44 10.76 -3.21
C VAL A 138 -11.70 11.12 -4.03
N GLN A 139 -11.62 11.02 -5.35
CA GLN A 139 -12.76 11.30 -6.23
C GLN A 139 -13.95 10.39 -5.94
N ILE A 140 -13.70 9.11 -5.71
CA ILE A 140 -14.75 8.16 -5.38
C ILE A 140 -15.41 8.53 -4.05
N ASP A 141 -14.62 8.84 -3.04
CA ASP A 141 -15.14 9.20 -1.72
C ASP A 141 -15.95 10.50 -1.76
N GLU A 142 -15.56 11.43 -2.60
CA GLU A 142 -16.27 12.71 -2.75
C GLU A 142 -17.49 12.59 -3.67
N GLY A 143 -17.77 11.41 -4.21
CA GLY A 143 -18.91 11.17 -5.10
C GLY A 143 -18.69 11.66 -6.51
N MET A 144 -17.45 11.93 -6.89
CA MET A 144 -17.12 12.30 -8.27
C MET A 144 -16.88 11.04 -9.09
N PHE A 145 -17.80 10.71 -9.95
CA PHE A 145 -17.67 9.56 -10.82
C PHE A 145 -16.98 9.95 -12.12
N VAL A 146 -15.98 9.20 -12.45
CA VAL A 146 -15.19 9.43 -13.65
C VAL A 146 -15.31 8.23 -14.57
#